data_b7ffcedf71cf0c1b402e1a1d1353fa0b
#
_entry.id   b7ffcedf71cf0c1b402e1a1d1353fa0b
#
_cell.length_a   1.000
_cell.length_b   1.000
_cell.length_c   1.000
_cell.angle_alpha   90.00
_cell.angle_beta   90.00
_cell.angle_gamma   90.00
#
_symmetry.space_group_name_H-M   'P 1'
#
loop_
_entity.id
_entity.type
_entity.pdbx_description
1 polymer ?
#
loop_
_entity_poly.entity_id
_entity_poly.type
_entity_poly.pdbx_seq_one_letter_code
_entity_poly.pdbx_strand_id
1 'polypeptide(L)'
;MTRSILFLPLLIAMCLPAAWAQAQAYPARPVRLIIGQPPGAIQDVTVRLVNARLAQALGQPVVVENRVGANGTISANLVIKSTPDGYTLWFGNAAGVHPLFNAENSSTLGRELLPVTNVASVPFILYTSGKLPVKTLAELVAYAKAQPAGKLNFAPIIAQHELLMHLLNSRTGITYTSIPYKQGGAPAIVTALISGEIDFAIAGMAGVTPHLPSNAIRALMITSAKRAPAIPDVPTSTELGIPNYETESNIGVAAPVGAPAEAIRRISTELAKIVRDPEIGERFRAVGIEPVGSTPEGQQRTYDAEMKLWMEAVRISNFKP
;
A
#
# COMPACT_ATOMS: atom_id res chain seq x y z
N MET A 1 -12.81 -89.18 -38.44
CA MET A 1 -11.53 -88.52 -37.99
C MET A 1 -11.76 -87.02 -38.05
N THR A 2 -12.17 -86.47 -36.94
CA THR A 2 -12.54 -85.01 -36.83
C THR A 2 -11.43 -84.33 -36.03
N ARG A 3 -10.68 -83.42 -36.67
CA ARG A 3 -9.67 -82.57 -36.01
C ARG A 3 -10.29 -81.31 -35.46
N SER A 4 -10.38 -81.21 -34.16
CA SER A 4 -10.74 -79.93 -33.44
C SER A 4 -9.56 -78.99 -33.42
N ILE A 5 -9.73 -77.77 -34.00
CA ILE A 5 -8.76 -76.70 -33.94
C ILE A 5 -9.14 -75.82 -32.74
N LEU A 6 -8.27 -75.79 -31.69
CA LEU A 6 -8.40 -74.94 -30.55
C LEU A 6 -7.91 -73.52 -30.92
N PHE A 7 -8.78 -72.54 -30.93
CA PHE A 7 -8.42 -71.13 -31.04
C PHE A 7 -8.11 -70.59 -29.62
N LEU A 8 -6.85 -70.19 -29.41
CA LEU A 8 -6.38 -69.52 -28.19
C LEU A 8 -6.50 -68.01 -28.41
N PRO A 9 -7.30 -67.23 -27.66
CA PRO A 9 -7.32 -65.78 -27.81
C PRO A 9 -6.06 -65.19 -27.17
N LEU A 10 -5.24 -64.51 -27.96
CA LEU A 10 -4.09 -63.73 -27.55
C LEU A 10 -4.57 -62.42 -26.90
N LEU A 11 -4.56 -62.34 -25.57
CA LEU A 11 -4.90 -61.13 -24.80
C LEU A 11 -3.72 -60.20 -24.89
N ILE A 12 -3.75 -59.21 -25.81
CA ILE A 12 -2.79 -58.11 -25.87
C ILE A 12 -3.17 -57.12 -24.77
N ALA A 13 -2.45 -57.18 -23.62
CA ALA A 13 -2.51 -56.21 -22.59
C ALA A 13 -1.88 -54.88 -23.11
N MET A 14 -2.73 -53.93 -23.48
CA MET A 14 -2.35 -52.57 -23.86
C MET A 14 -1.84 -51.85 -22.61
N CYS A 15 -0.54 -51.88 -22.32
CA CYS A 15 0.12 -51.02 -21.35
C CYS A 15 0.08 -49.57 -21.89
N LEU A 16 -0.98 -48.82 -21.56
CA LEU A 16 -0.99 -47.36 -21.70
C LEU A 16 0.09 -46.81 -20.76
N PRO A 17 1.10 -46.09 -21.25
CA PRO A 17 1.99 -45.37 -20.36
C PRO A 17 1.12 -44.36 -19.62
N ALA A 18 1.01 -44.49 -18.30
CA ALA A 18 0.49 -43.43 -17.46
C ALA A 18 1.41 -42.21 -17.67
N ALA A 19 1.00 -41.33 -18.58
CA ALA A 19 1.64 -40.02 -18.71
C ALA A 19 1.49 -39.37 -17.35
N TRP A 20 2.56 -39.39 -16.58
CA TRP A 20 2.68 -38.60 -15.36
C TRP A 20 2.51 -37.15 -15.79
N ALA A 21 1.31 -36.60 -15.60
CA ALA A 21 1.08 -35.19 -15.72
C ALA A 21 2.00 -34.56 -14.69
N GLN A 22 3.21 -34.19 -15.08
CA GLN A 22 4.04 -33.32 -14.27
C GLN A 22 3.23 -32.05 -14.07
N ALA A 23 2.72 -31.89 -12.87
CA ALA A 23 2.08 -30.64 -12.48
C ALA A 23 3.07 -29.52 -12.81
N GLN A 24 2.74 -28.74 -13.83
CA GLN A 24 3.61 -27.68 -14.33
C GLN A 24 3.86 -26.71 -13.17
N ALA A 25 5.12 -26.58 -12.76
CA ALA A 25 5.47 -25.74 -11.60
C ALA A 25 4.96 -24.31 -11.82
N TYR A 26 4.27 -23.77 -10.83
CA TYR A 26 3.79 -22.38 -10.87
C TYR A 26 4.97 -21.40 -10.75
N PRO A 27 5.00 -20.32 -11.57
CA PRO A 27 4.13 -20.01 -12.70
C PRO A 27 4.66 -20.64 -14.03
N ALA A 28 3.73 -21.11 -14.88
CA ALA A 28 4.02 -21.66 -16.20
C ALA A 28 3.73 -20.67 -17.34
N ARG A 29 3.20 -19.49 -17.04
CA ARG A 29 2.86 -18.42 -17.98
C ARG A 29 2.99 -17.04 -17.30
N PRO A 30 2.92 -15.91 -18.03
CA PRO A 30 3.07 -14.59 -17.45
C PRO A 30 2.09 -14.31 -16.30
N VAL A 31 2.60 -13.68 -15.24
CA VAL A 31 1.81 -13.19 -14.09
C VAL A 31 1.46 -11.72 -14.31
N ARG A 32 0.23 -11.34 -14.05
CA ARG A 32 -0.27 -9.96 -14.17
C ARG A 32 -0.41 -9.32 -12.80
N LEU A 33 0.18 -8.13 -12.63
CA LEU A 33 0.00 -7.28 -11.46
C LEU A 33 -0.85 -6.07 -11.83
N ILE A 34 -2.06 -6.01 -11.29
CA ILE A 34 -3.04 -4.95 -11.57
C ILE A 34 -2.93 -3.86 -10.52
N ILE A 35 -2.68 -2.61 -10.94
CA ILE A 35 -2.52 -1.46 -10.06
C ILE A 35 -3.64 -0.43 -10.28
N GLY A 36 -4.10 0.19 -9.19
CA GLY A 36 -5.18 1.20 -9.20
C GLY A 36 -4.73 2.64 -9.40
N GLN A 37 -3.43 2.89 -9.54
CA GLN A 37 -2.86 4.22 -9.69
C GLN A 37 -2.27 4.45 -11.10
N PRO A 38 -2.16 5.72 -11.55
CA PRO A 38 -1.55 6.04 -12.83
C PRO A 38 -0.02 5.76 -12.82
N PRO A 39 0.61 5.63 -14.01
CA PRO A 39 2.05 5.56 -14.13
C PRO A 39 2.75 6.71 -13.40
N GLY A 40 3.84 6.40 -12.70
CA GLY A 40 4.62 7.36 -11.91
C GLY A 40 4.08 7.65 -10.52
N ALA A 41 2.88 7.20 -10.16
CA ALA A 41 2.38 7.28 -8.79
C ALA A 41 3.07 6.25 -7.89
N ILE A 42 2.92 6.40 -6.56
CA ILE A 42 3.68 5.63 -5.57
C ILE A 42 3.58 4.11 -5.73
N GLN A 43 2.41 3.58 -6.06
CA GLN A 43 2.22 2.14 -6.28
C GLN A 43 2.92 1.67 -7.56
N ASP A 44 2.86 2.48 -8.63
CA ASP A 44 3.54 2.18 -9.90
C ASP A 44 5.06 2.21 -9.73
N VAL A 45 5.60 3.21 -9.05
CA VAL A 45 7.03 3.27 -8.70
C VAL A 45 7.43 2.04 -7.88
N THR A 46 6.66 1.71 -6.84
CA THR A 46 6.94 0.58 -5.95
C THR A 46 7.02 -0.74 -6.71
N VAL A 47 6.02 -1.04 -7.55
CA VAL A 47 6.01 -2.31 -8.30
C VAL A 47 7.14 -2.39 -9.33
N ARG A 48 7.48 -1.27 -9.98
CA ARG A 48 8.56 -1.25 -10.99
C ARG A 48 9.96 -1.45 -10.38
N LEU A 49 10.15 -1.08 -9.11
CA LEU A 49 11.41 -1.35 -8.40
C LEU A 49 11.67 -2.86 -8.22
N VAL A 50 10.62 -3.67 -8.12
CA VAL A 50 10.74 -5.12 -7.89
C VAL A 50 10.43 -5.98 -9.12
N ASN A 51 9.73 -5.44 -10.12
CA ASN A 51 9.14 -6.20 -11.22
C ASN A 51 10.16 -7.04 -12.01
N ALA A 52 11.29 -6.46 -12.40
CA ALA A 52 12.30 -7.17 -13.19
C ALA A 52 12.94 -8.33 -12.41
N ARG A 53 13.25 -8.10 -11.11
CA ARG A 53 13.79 -9.15 -10.23
C ARG A 53 12.76 -10.24 -9.97
N LEU A 54 11.47 -9.87 -9.83
CA LEU A 54 10.40 -10.84 -9.65
C LEU A 54 10.22 -11.71 -10.90
N ALA A 55 10.22 -11.11 -12.09
CA ALA A 55 10.15 -11.86 -13.35
C ALA A 55 11.31 -12.85 -13.49
N GLN A 56 12.53 -12.44 -13.14
CA GLN A 56 13.71 -13.30 -13.14
C GLN A 56 13.56 -14.47 -12.15
N ALA A 57 13.11 -14.19 -10.90
CA ALA A 57 12.94 -15.20 -9.87
C ALA A 57 11.84 -16.22 -10.18
N LEU A 58 10.80 -15.79 -10.88
CA LEU A 58 9.70 -16.65 -11.30
C LEU A 58 9.99 -17.43 -12.59
N GLY A 59 10.98 -17.01 -13.40
CA GLY A 59 11.24 -17.57 -14.72
C GLY A 59 10.13 -17.27 -15.74
N GLN A 60 9.24 -16.30 -15.44
CA GLN A 60 8.13 -15.90 -16.29
C GLN A 60 7.98 -14.37 -16.30
N PRO A 61 7.51 -13.76 -17.39
CA PRO A 61 7.21 -12.34 -17.43
C PRO A 61 6.21 -11.93 -16.35
N VAL A 62 6.45 -10.78 -15.71
CA VAL A 62 5.51 -10.13 -14.81
C VAL A 62 5.02 -8.84 -15.46
N VAL A 63 3.74 -8.81 -15.83
CA VAL A 63 3.12 -7.72 -16.57
C VAL A 63 2.40 -6.78 -15.60
N VAL A 64 2.82 -5.53 -15.55
CA VAL A 64 2.19 -4.50 -14.73
C VAL A 64 1.15 -3.76 -15.55
N GLU A 65 -0.10 -3.70 -15.06
CA GLU A 65 -1.21 -3.04 -15.72
C GLU A 65 -1.84 -1.98 -14.81
N ASN A 66 -1.83 -0.72 -15.26
CA ASN A 66 -2.49 0.38 -14.57
C ASN A 66 -3.98 0.43 -14.94
N ARG A 67 -4.88 0.19 -13.96
CA ARG A 67 -6.35 0.25 -14.09
C ARG A 67 -6.88 1.30 -13.13
N VAL A 68 -6.73 2.56 -13.53
CA VAL A 68 -7.02 3.72 -12.70
C VAL A 68 -8.52 3.94 -12.54
N GLY A 69 -8.95 4.41 -11.37
CA GLY A 69 -10.30 4.88 -11.11
C GLY A 69 -10.83 4.48 -9.74
N ALA A 70 -11.80 5.26 -9.24
CA ALA A 70 -12.47 5.06 -7.96
C ALA A 70 -11.52 4.71 -6.81
N ASN A 71 -10.44 5.49 -6.62
CA ASN A 71 -9.41 5.27 -5.60
C ASN A 71 -8.81 3.84 -5.58
N GLY A 72 -8.69 3.19 -6.76
CA GLY A 72 -8.14 1.84 -6.90
C GLY A 72 -9.19 0.72 -6.87
N THR A 73 -10.46 1.03 -6.63
CA THR A 73 -11.56 0.04 -6.58
C THR A 73 -11.75 -0.69 -7.91
N ILE A 74 -11.61 0.00 -9.04
CA ILE A 74 -11.72 -0.62 -10.36
C ILE A 74 -10.69 -1.73 -10.51
N SER A 75 -9.46 -1.50 -10.10
CA SER A 75 -8.37 -2.48 -10.16
C SER A 75 -8.59 -3.66 -9.22
N ALA A 76 -9.02 -3.40 -7.98
CA ALA A 76 -9.33 -4.44 -7.00
C ALA A 76 -10.49 -5.33 -7.47
N ASN A 77 -11.58 -4.74 -7.95
CA ASN A 77 -12.74 -5.48 -8.45
C ASN A 77 -12.42 -6.30 -9.70
N LEU A 78 -11.52 -5.83 -10.58
CA LEU A 78 -11.05 -6.62 -11.71
C LEU A 78 -10.37 -7.91 -11.22
N VAL A 79 -9.52 -7.82 -10.20
CA VAL A 79 -8.82 -8.98 -9.66
C VAL A 79 -9.77 -9.90 -8.90
N ILE A 80 -10.67 -9.37 -8.07
CA ILE A 80 -11.68 -10.15 -7.34
C ILE A 80 -12.51 -11.01 -8.30
N LYS A 81 -12.85 -10.48 -9.48
CA LYS A 81 -13.64 -11.16 -10.51
C LYS A 81 -12.82 -12.04 -11.46
N SER A 82 -11.50 -12.06 -11.33
CA SER A 82 -10.62 -12.87 -12.18
C SER A 82 -10.63 -14.34 -11.74
N THR A 83 -10.18 -15.24 -12.63
CA THR A 83 -9.96 -16.64 -12.27
C THR A 83 -8.95 -16.72 -11.12
N PRO A 84 -9.26 -17.46 -10.03
CA PRO A 84 -8.41 -17.53 -8.85
C PRO A 84 -7.30 -18.58 -9.03
N ASP A 85 -6.51 -18.44 -10.07
CA ASP A 85 -5.44 -19.38 -10.44
C ASP A 85 -4.02 -18.88 -10.10
N GLY A 86 -3.93 -17.70 -9.46
CA GLY A 86 -2.67 -17.07 -9.06
C GLY A 86 -1.98 -16.23 -10.14
N TYR A 87 -2.53 -16.13 -11.37
CA TYR A 87 -1.91 -15.40 -12.47
C TYR A 87 -2.39 -13.95 -12.64
N THR A 88 -3.45 -13.56 -11.95
CA THR A 88 -3.91 -12.17 -11.88
C THR A 88 -3.96 -11.75 -10.43
N LEU A 89 -3.07 -10.83 -10.05
CA LEU A 89 -2.90 -10.38 -8.67
C LEU A 89 -3.12 -8.87 -8.61
N TRP A 90 -3.63 -8.40 -7.50
CA TRP A 90 -3.75 -6.98 -7.21
C TRP A 90 -2.50 -6.46 -6.50
N PHE A 91 -2.07 -5.26 -6.85
CA PHE A 91 -0.97 -4.57 -6.19
C PHE A 91 -1.43 -3.18 -5.75
N GLY A 92 -1.47 -2.94 -4.44
CA GLY A 92 -1.98 -1.67 -3.94
C GLY A 92 -2.03 -1.57 -2.42
N ASN A 93 -2.74 -0.54 -1.93
CA ASN A 93 -3.02 -0.34 -0.51
C ASN A 93 -4.40 -0.93 -0.18
N ALA A 94 -4.42 -2.03 0.57
CA ALA A 94 -5.65 -2.76 0.88
C ALA A 94 -6.60 -1.95 1.78
N ALA A 95 -6.10 -1.14 2.70
CA ALA A 95 -6.93 -0.25 3.51
C ALA A 95 -7.60 0.81 2.63
N GLY A 96 -6.89 1.37 1.64
CA GLY A 96 -7.44 2.42 0.76
C GLY A 96 -8.63 2.00 -0.10
N VAL A 97 -8.79 0.69 -0.36
CA VAL A 97 -9.96 0.15 -1.10
C VAL A 97 -11.03 -0.45 -0.18
N HIS A 98 -10.91 -0.28 1.14
CA HIS A 98 -11.90 -0.75 2.09
C HIS A 98 -13.20 0.08 2.02
N PRO A 99 -14.38 -0.52 2.24
CA PRO A 99 -15.68 0.19 2.26
C PRO A 99 -15.74 1.41 3.20
N LEU A 100 -14.89 1.43 4.22
CA LEU A 100 -14.75 2.55 5.15
C LEU A 100 -14.40 3.88 4.46
N PHE A 101 -13.67 3.84 3.33
CA PHE A 101 -13.23 5.02 2.58
C PHE A 101 -14.02 5.27 1.31
N ASN A 102 -14.79 4.30 0.87
CA ASN A 102 -15.67 4.41 -0.27
C ASN A 102 -16.82 3.42 -0.14
N ALA A 103 -18.03 3.91 0.09
CA ALA A 103 -19.23 3.07 0.31
C ALA A 103 -19.56 2.15 -0.89
N GLU A 104 -19.11 2.50 -2.11
CA GLU A 104 -19.29 1.66 -3.30
C GLU A 104 -18.28 0.49 -3.35
N ASN A 105 -17.30 0.46 -2.46
CA ASN A 105 -16.32 -0.61 -2.39
C ASN A 105 -16.86 -1.80 -1.61
N SER A 106 -16.53 -2.99 -2.11
CA SER A 106 -16.74 -4.26 -1.39
C SER A 106 -15.43 -4.99 -1.08
N SER A 107 -14.30 -4.33 -1.30
CA SER A 107 -12.99 -4.99 -1.28
C SER A 107 -12.38 -4.95 0.13
N THR A 108 -12.31 -6.11 0.76
CA THR A 108 -11.72 -6.29 2.10
C THR A 108 -10.62 -7.34 2.04
N LEU A 109 -9.44 -7.02 2.57
CA LEU A 109 -8.38 -8.01 2.69
C LEU A 109 -8.77 -9.08 3.73
N GLY A 110 -8.53 -10.33 3.40
CA GLY A 110 -8.94 -11.50 4.19
C GLY A 110 -10.35 -12.00 3.89
N ARG A 111 -11.14 -11.27 3.10
CA ARG A 111 -12.50 -11.68 2.73
C ARG A 111 -12.68 -11.80 1.22
N GLU A 112 -12.57 -10.73 0.45
CA GLU A 112 -12.66 -10.74 -1.03
C GLU A 112 -11.28 -10.87 -1.69
N LEU A 113 -10.25 -10.41 -0.99
CA LEU A 113 -8.85 -10.50 -1.39
C LEU A 113 -8.04 -11.27 -0.35
N LEU A 114 -7.27 -12.27 -0.76
CA LEU A 114 -6.33 -12.98 0.10
C LEU A 114 -5.00 -12.22 0.21
N PRO A 115 -4.43 -12.08 1.40
CA PRO A 115 -3.11 -11.48 1.58
C PRO A 115 -2.02 -12.34 0.93
N VAL A 116 -1.06 -11.69 0.28
CA VAL A 116 0.14 -12.34 -0.28
C VAL A 116 1.39 -11.81 0.42
N THR A 117 1.62 -10.50 0.39
CA THR A 117 2.73 -9.85 1.11
C THR A 117 2.56 -8.33 1.12
N ASN A 118 2.95 -7.65 2.20
CA ASN A 118 3.32 -6.25 2.12
C ASN A 118 4.72 -6.14 1.50
N VAL A 119 4.80 -5.44 0.39
CA VAL A 119 6.06 -5.17 -0.32
C VAL A 119 6.77 -3.99 0.31
N ALA A 120 6.01 -2.97 0.68
CA ALA A 120 6.52 -1.70 1.18
C ALA A 120 5.53 -0.98 2.07
N SER A 121 6.03 -0.02 2.85
CA SER A 121 5.24 0.95 3.58
C SER A 121 5.70 2.38 3.28
N VAL A 122 4.77 3.32 3.39
CA VAL A 122 5.01 4.76 3.22
C VAL A 122 4.46 5.47 4.45
N PRO A 123 5.32 5.99 5.31
CA PRO A 123 4.87 6.73 6.48
C PRO A 123 4.22 8.05 6.07
N PHE A 124 3.27 8.48 6.87
CA PHE A 124 2.70 9.82 6.75
C PHE A 124 3.52 10.81 7.59
N ILE A 125 3.70 12.00 7.08
CA ILE A 125 4.47 13.05 7.73
C ILE A 125 3.60 14.30 7.80
N LEU A 126 3.57 14.93 8.98
CA LEU A 126 2.95 16.24 9.18
C LEU A 126 3.96 17.31 8.80
N TYR A 127 3.63 18.08 7.79
CA TYR A 127 4.42 19.21 7.29
C TYR A 127 3.75 20.54 7.58
N THR A 128 4.55 21.58 7.74
CA THR A 128 4.07 22.96 7.75
C THR A 128 4.76 23.81 6.72
N SER A 129 4.09 24.88 6.28
CA SER A 129 4.71 25.98 5.55
C SER A 129 5.88 26.56 6.35
N GLY A 130 6.99 26.83 5.68
CA GLY A 130 8.12 27.55 6.27
C GLY A 130 7.79 28.98 6.69
N LYS A 131 6.65 29.53 6.23
CA LYS A 131 6.16 30.85 6.60
C LYS A 131 5.52 30.91 8.00
N LEU A 132 5.06 29.75 8.54
CA LEU A 132 4.57 29.71 9.90
C LEU A 132 5.73 29.83 10.90
N PRO A 133 5.55 30.57 12.01
CA PRO A 133 6.57 30.75 13.05
C PRO A 133 6.62 29.56 14.01
N VAL A 134 6.60 28.32 13.49
CA VAL A 134 6.56 27.08 14.27
C VAL A 134 7.63 26.10 13.76
N LYS A 135 8.27 25.36 14.68
CA LYS A 135 9.32 24.38 14.39
C LYS A 135 9.01 22.98 14.94
N THR A 136 8.04 22.88 15.83
CA THR A 136 7.65 21.64 16.48
C THR A 136 6.14 21.45 16.46
N LEU A 137 5.67 20.20 16.67
CA LEU A 137 4.23 19.94 16.82
C LEU A 137 3.63 20.72 18.00
N ALA A 138 4.34 20.80 19.14
CA ALA A 138 3.87 21.54 20.30
C ALA A 138 3.66 23.03 19.98
N GLU A 139 4.60 23.64 19.25
CA GLU A 139 4.49 25.03 18.79
C GLU A 139 3.34 25.22 17.80
N LEU A 140 3.12 24.26 16.86
CA LEU A 140 1.99 24.31 15.93
C LEU A 140 0.67 24.27 16.69
N VAL A 141 0.53 23.37 17.66
CA VAL A 141 -0.69 23.25 18.49
C VAL A 141 -0.92 24.53 19.30
N ALA A 142 0.11 25.07 19.95
CA ALA A 142 0.02 26.31 20.71
C ALA A 142 -0.36 27.50 19.81
N TYR A 143 0.28 27.60 18.64
CA TYR A 143 0.00 28.63 17.66
C TYR A 143 -1.44 28.55 17.15
N ALA A 144 -1.91 27.35 16.79
CA ALA A 144 -3.28 27.15 16.33
C ALA A 144 -4.34 27.56 17.40
N LYS A 145 -4.07 27.22 18.68
CA LYS A 145 -4.96 27.55 19.79
C LYS A 145 -4.99 29.06 20.10
N ALA A 146 -3.93 29.78 19.77
CA ALA A 146 -3.86 31.25 19.94
C ALA A 146 -4.55 32.02 18.80
N GLN A 147 -4.89 31.35 17.69
CA GLN A 147 -5.62 31.94 16.56
C GLN A 147 -7.13 31.73 16.72
N PRO A 148 -7.96 32.53 16.03
CA PRO A 148 -9.37 32.20 15.86
C PRO A 148 -9.55 30.77 15.32
N ALA A 149 -10.55 30.05 15.83
CA ALA A 149 -10.81 28.69 15.41
C ALA A 149 -10.96 28.56 13.87
N GLY A 150 -10.27 27.62 13.27
CA GLY A 150 -10.30 27.39 11.82
C GLY A 150 -9.47 28.41 10.99
N LYS A 151 -8.63 29.24 11.63
CA LYS A 151 -7.79 30.21 10.91
C LYS A 151 -6.72 29.52 10.06
N LEU A 152 -6.18 28.40 10.53
CA LEU A 152 -5.14 27.63 9.81
C LEU A 152 -5.77 26.71 8.77
N ASN A 153 -5.17 26.65 7.59
CA ASN A 153 -5.60 25.84 6.47
C ASN A 153 -4.82 24.52 6.43
N PHE A 154 -5.55 23.40 6.47
CA PHE A 154 -5.02 22.06 6.28
C PHE A 154 -5.44 21.50 4.93
N ALA A 155 -4.54 20.87 4.20
CA ALA A 155 -4.84 20.29 2.88
C ALA A 155 -4.69 18.76 2.86
N PRO A 156 -5.81 18.01 2.90
CA PRO A 156 -5.81 16.58 2.63
C PRO A 156 -5.81 16.29 1.12
N ILE A 157 -5.09 15.24 0.71
CA ILE A 157 -5.13 14.70 -0.66
C ILE A 157 -6.07 13.50 -0.74
N ILE A 158 -6.09 12.70 0.32
CA ILE A 158 -6.88 11.46 0.45
C ILE A 158 -7.62 11.45 1.79
N ALA A 159 -8.64 10.60 1.90
CA ALA A 159 -9.46 10.50 3.11
C ALA A 159 -8.65 10.17 4.38
N GLN A 160 -7.61 9.35 4.26
CA GLN A 160 -6.72 9.00 5.38
C GLN A 160 -6.04 10.23 5.98
N HIS A 161 -5.64 11.23 5.17
CA HIS A 161 -5.05 12.48 5.67
C HIS A 161 -6.05 13.26 6.54
N GLU A 162 -7.29 13.36 6.09
CA GLU A 162 -8.38 14.00 6.85
C GLU A 162 -8.60 13.28 8.19
N LEU A 163 -8.72 11.95 8.14
CA LEU A 163 -8.93 11.14 9.34
C LEU A 163 -7.77 11.24 10.33
N LEU A 164 -6.52 11.27 9.86
CA LEU A 164 -5.35 11.51 10.72
C LEU A 164 -5.44 12.87 11.39
N MET A 165 -5.85 13.92 10.68
CA MET A 165 -6.02 15.23 11.30
C MET A 165 -7.15 15.27 12.31
N HIS A 166 -8.25 14.57 12.11
CA HIS A 166 -9.29 14.43 13.11
C HIS A 166 -8.79 13.71 14.37
N LEU A 167 -8.00 12.64 14.20
CA LEU A 167 -7.33 11.99 15.33
C LEU A 167 -6.39 12.94 16.06
N LEU A 168 -5.57 13.70 15.34
CA LEU A 168 -4.64 14.66 15.94
C LEU A 168 -5.40 15.77 16.68
N ASN A 169 -6.47 16.30 16.09
CA ASN A 169 -7.35 17.27 16.73
C ASN A 169 -7.90 16.74 18.06
N SER A 170 -8.44 15.52 18.07
CA SER A 170 -9.02 14.92 19.29
C SER A 170 -8.02 14.75 20.42
N ARG A 171 -6.73 14.61 20.11
CA ARG A 171 -5.64 14.37 21.08
C ARG A 171 -4.91 15.64 21.51
N THR A 172 -4.87 16.65 20.64
CA THR A 172 -4.10 17.88 20.86
C THR A 172 -4.96 19.13 21.00
N GLY A 173 -6.21 19.07 20.51
CA GLY A 173 -7.11 20.22 20.42
C GLY A 173 -6.71 21.24 19.34
N ILE A 174 -5.89 20.85 18.35
CA ILE A 174 -5.55 21.71 17.21
C ILE A 174 -6.80 21.99 16.36
N THR A 175 -7.07 23.25 16.03
CA THR A 175 -8.18 23.64 15.17
C THR A 175 -7.67 24.08 13.81
N TYR A 176 -8.43 23.78 12.75
CA TYR A 176 -8.08 24.08 11.37
C TYR A 176 -9.31 24.15 10.47
N THR A 177 -9.15 24.72 9.28
CA THR A 177 -10.08 24.59 8.16
C THR A 177 -9.51 23.59 7.17
N SER A 178 -10.28 22.58 6.78
CA SER A 178 -9.89 21.61 5.76
C SER A 178 -10.16 22.17 4.37
N ILE A 179 -9.13 22.17 3.50
CA ILE A 179 -9.21 22.58 2.09
C ILE A 179 -8.75 21.40 1.24
N PRO A 180 -9.65 20.52 0.77
CA PRO A 180 -9.27 19.31 0.04
C PRO A 180 -8.60 19.60 -1.31
N TYR A 181 -7.40 19.05 -1.49
CA TYR A 181 -6.64 19.11 -2.75
C TYR A 181 -6.82 17.80 -3.53
N LYS A 182 -8.00 17.63 -4.13
CA LYS A 182 -8.36 16.40 -4.88
C LYS A 182 -7.60 16.24 -6.21
N GLN A 183 -7.02 17.31 -6.72
CA GLN A 183 -6.26 17.32 -7.97
C GLN A 183 -4.82 17.76 -7.73
N GLY A 184 -3.88 17.30 -8.59
CA GLY A 184 -2.47 17.69 -8.51
C GLY A 184 -1.61 16.91 -7.51
N GLY A 185 -2.22 16.15 -6.59
CA GLY A 185 -1.48 15.26 -5.67
C GLY A 185 -0.42 15.97 -4.82
N ALA A 186 0.67 15.24 -4.49
CA ALA A 186 1.76 15.78 -3.66
C ALA A 186 2.44 17.04 -4.24
N PRO A 187 2.69 17.19 -5.55
CA PRO A 187 3.27 18.43 -6.09
C PRO A 187 2.44 19.69 -5.81
N ALA A 188 1.10 19.59 -5.86
CA ALA A 188 0.23 20.73 -5.55
C ALA A 188 0.34 21.13 -4.07
N ILE A 189 0.40 20.15 -3.16
CA ILE A 189 0.61 20.40 -1.72
C ILE A 189 1.96 21.09 -1.47
N VAL A 190 3.02 20.63 -2.11
CA VAL A 190 4.35 21.24 -1.99
C VAL A 190 4.31 22.72 -2.40
N THR A 191 3.72 23.03 -3.55
CA THR A 191 3.58 24.39 -4.04
C THR A 191 2.76 25.26 -3.07
N ALA A 192 1.64 24.74 -2.58
CA ALA A 192 0.75 25.46 -1.65
C ALA A 192 1.40 25.68 -0.28
N LEU A 193 2.19 24.74 0.25
CA LEU A 193 2.98 24.93 1.48
C LEU A 193 4.06 26.00 1.29
N ILE A 194 4.81 25.99 0.18
CA ILE A 194 5.87 26.97 -0.11
C ILE A 194 5.28 28.37 -0.29
N SER A 195 4.16 28.47 -1.00
CA SER A 195 3.46 29.76 -1.20
C SER A 195 2.78 30.28 0.08
N GLY A 196 2.52 29.39 1.06
CA GLY A 196 1.75 29.71 2.27
C GLY A 196 0.24 29.84 2.01
N GLU A 197 -0.27 29.30 0.93
CA GLU A 197 -1.70 29.16 0.65
C GLU A 197 -2.34 28.18 1.64
N ILE A 198 -1.63 27.11 1.99
CA ILE A 198 -1.94 26.22 3.09
C ILE A 198 -0.87 26.31 4.18
N ASP A 199 -1.30 26.13 5.42
CA ASP A 199 -0.45 26.24 6.59
C ASP A 199 0.25 24.93 6.92
N PHE A 200 -0.46 23.80 6.77
CA PHE A 200 0.08 22.47 7.02
C PHE A 200 -0.66 21.37 6.22
N ALA A 201 -0.01 20.24 6.08
CA ALA A 201 -0.52 19.09 5.35
C ALA A 201 0.03 17.79 5.93
N ILE A 202 -0.66 16.69 5.66
CA ILE A 202 -0.14 15.34 5.81
C ILE A 202 0.14 14.76 4.42
N ALA A 203 1.33 14.22 4.22
CA ALA A 203 1.72 13.60 2.97
C ALA A 203 2.84 12.57 3.20
N GLY A 204 3.15 11.77 2.19
CA GLY A 204 4.36 10.94 2.14
C GLY A 204 5.63 11.79 1.93
N MET A 205 6.79 11.14 2.00
CA MET A 205 8.10 11.80 1.90
C MET A 205 8.44 12.27 0.48
N ALA A 206 7.96 11.54 -0.52
CA ALA A 206 8.26 11.81 -1.92
C ALA A 206 7.84 13.23 -2.33
N GLY A 207 8.73 13.95 -3.01
CA GLY A 207 8.49 15.31 -3.50
C GLY A 207 8.64 16.41 -2.44
N VAL A 208 8.60 16.13 -1.15
CA VAL A 208 8.75 17.13 -0.07
C VAL A 208 10.19 17.23 0.42
N THR A 209 10.91 16.11 0.50
CA THR A 209 12.28 16.04 1.03
C THR A 209 13.24 17.09 0.46
N PRO A 210 13.26 17.41 -0.85
CA PRO A 210 14.15 18.43 -1.42
C PRO A 210 13.95 19.85 -0.86
N HIS A 211 12.79 20.14 -0.28
CA HIS A 211 12.43 21.46 0.23
C HIS A 211 12.69 21.63 1.73
N LEU A 212 13.03 20.56 2.46
CA LEU A 212 13.32 20.59 3.89
C LEU A 212 14.61 21.37 4.23
N PRO A 213 15.76 21.20 3.51
CA PRO A 213 17.00 21.90 3.82
C PRO A 213 16.89 23.44 3.75
N SER A 214 16.02 23.95 2.87
CA SER A 214 15.77 25.39 2.73
C SER A 214 14.81 25.97 3.77
N ASN A 215 14.21 25.10 4.61
CA ASN A 215 13.10 25.44 5.51
C ASN A 215 11.86 26.06 4.80
N ALA A 216 11.75 25.91 3.49
CA ALA A 216 10.53 26.31 2.76
C ALA A 216 9.32 25.47 3.21
N ILE A 217 9.57 24.24 3.61
CA ILE A 217 8.65 23.34 4.29
C ILE A 217 9.36 22.73 5.50
N ARG A 218 8.65 22.52 6.61
CA ARG A 218 9.18 21.83 7.79
C ARG A 218 8.38 20.58 8.07
N ALA A 219 9.08 19.48 8.38
CA ALA A 219 8.49 18.23 8.87
C ALA A 219 8.45 18.28 10.40
N LEU A 220 7.28 18.07 11.00
CA LEU A 220 7.09 18.19 12.46
C LEU A 220 6.91 16.85 13.15
N MET A 221 6.40 15.85 12.45
CA MET A 221 6.11 14.52 13.01
C MET A 221 6.01 13.49 11.88
N ILE A 222 6.47 12.27 12.16
CA ILE A 222 6.26 11.10 11.29
C ILE A 222 5.39 10.08 12.03
N THR A 223 4.53 9.36 11.28
CA THR A 223 3.58 8.40 11.86
C THR A 223 4.10 6.98 11.99
N SER A 224 5.30 6.69 11.48
CA SER A 224 5.93 5.38 11.63
C SER A 224 6.38 5.12 13.06
N ALA A 225 6.53 3.83 13.42
CA ALA A 225 7.06 3.41 14.72
C ALA A 225 8.51 3.86 14.99
N LYS A 226 9.26 4.17 13.93
CA LYS A 226 10.67 4.62 14.00
C LYS A 226 10.85 5.84 13.11
N ARG A 227 11.85 6.66 13.43
CA ARG A 227 12.27 7.78 12.58
C ARG A 227 12.76 7.28 11.24
N ALA A 228 12.47 8.01 10.17
CA ALA A 228 12.97 7.66 8.84
C ALA A 228 14.44 8.10 8.68
N PRO A 229 15.31 7.24 8.12
CA PRO A 229 16.72 7.59 7.92
C PRO A 229 16.95 8.85 7.08
N ALA A 230 16.05 9.15 6.14
CA ALA A 230 16.14 10.35 5.29
C ALA A 230 15.80 11.66 6.02
N ILE A 231 15.11 11.60 7.17
CA ILE A 231 14.72 12.75 8.01
C ILE A 231 14.91 12.40 9.50
N PRO A 232 16.14 12.09 9.94
CA PRO A 232 16.42 11.51 11.26
C PRO A 232 16.06 12.44 12.43
N ASP A 233 15.98 13.74 12.19
CA ASP A 233 15.63 14.74 13.19
C ASP A 233 14.13 14.87 13.44
N VAL A 234 13.29 14.30 12.56
CA VAL A 234 11.84 14.37 12.69
C VAL A 234 11.35 13.30 13.67
N PRO A 235 10.74 13.70 14.80
CA PRO A 235 10.27 12.77 15.81
C PRO A 235 9.04 11.97 15.34
N THR A 236 8.90 10.76 15.89
CA THR A 236 7.70 9.94 15.69
C THR A 236 6.53 10.45 16.53
N SER A 237 5.32 10.07 16.16
CA SER A 237 4.12 10.37 16.96
C SER A 237 4.22 9.83 18.39
N THR A 238 4.82 8.66 18.57
CA THR A 238 5.06 8.05 19.88
C THR A 238 6.05 8.84 20.73
N GLU A 239 7.18 9.31 20.15
CA GLU A 239 8.15 10.18 20.84
C GLU A 239 7.52 11.51 21.27
N LEU A 240 6.51 12.01 20.55
CA LEU A 240 5.76 13.20 20.87
C LEU A 240 4.57 12.96 21.85
N GLY A 241 4.43 11.72 22.34
CA GLY A 241 3.38 11.36 23.29
C GLY A 241 1.96 11.34 22.69
N ILE A 242 1.83 11.14 21.37
CA ILE A 242 0.52 10.98 20.71
C ILE A 242 0.20 9.48 20.65
N PRO A 243 -0.65 8.95 21.55
CA PRO A 243 -0.91 7.52 21.63
C PRO A 243 -1.73 7.01 20.44
N ASN A 244 -1.48 5.76 20.03
CA ASN A 244 -2.22 5.07 18.97
C ASN A 244 -2.33 5.90 17.67
N TYR A 245 -1.24 6.55 17.27
CA TYR A 245 -1.17 7.36 16.05
C TYR A 245 -0.19 6.78 15.02
N GLU A 246 0.36 5.61 15.31
CA GLU A 246 1.25 4.90 14.39
C GLU A 246 0.44 4.29 13.25
N THR A 247 0.75 4.73 12.03
CA THR A 247 0.19 4.17 10.81
C THR A 247 1.06 4.52 9.60
N GLU A 248 0.97 3.68 8.59
CA GLU A 248 1.69 3.85 7.32
C GLU A 248 0.76 3.42 6.18
N SER A 249 0.98 3.94 4.98
CA SER A 249 0.31 3.41 3.79
C SER A 249 1.01 2.12 3.36
N ASN A 250 0.43 0.97 3.68
CA ASN A 250 0.98 -0.34 3.34
C ASN A 250 0.64 -0.70 1.89
N ILE A 251 1.68 -0.94 1.08
CA ILE A 251 1.56 -1.33 -0.32
C ILE A 251 1.96 -2.79 -0.46
N GLY A 252 1.06 -3.60 -0.95
CA GLY A 252 1.27 -5.04 -1.03
C GLY A 252 0.60 -5.71 -2.21
N VAL A 253 0.79 -7.02 -2.28
CA VAL A 253 0.14 -7.91 -3.23
C VAL A 253 -1.01 -8.63 -2.55
N ALA A 254 -2.14 -8.74 -3.25
CA ALA A 254 -3.26 -9.57 -2.85
C ALA A 254 -3.77 -10.40 -4.03
N ALA A 255 -4.33 -11.56 -3.73
CA ALA A 255 -4.88 -12.51 -4.70
C ALA A 255 -6.40 -12.60 -4.56
N PRO A 256 -7.16 -12.99 -5.60
CA PRO A 256 -8.58 -13.29 -5.45
C PRO A 256 -8.78 -14.50 -4.52
N VAL A 257 -9.90 -14.54 -3.80
CA VAL A 257 -10.27 -15.70 -2.97
C VAL A 257 -10.34 -16.96 -3.82
N GLY A 258 -9.76 -18.06 -3.31
CA GLY A 258 -9.64 -19.32 -4.02
C GLY A 258 -8.30 -19.50 -4.77
N ALA A 259 -7.42 -18.50 -4.77
CA ALA A 259 -6.10 -18.65 -5.36
C ALA A 259 -5.28 -19.76 -4.65
N PRO A 260 -4.52 -20.60 -5.42
CA PRO A 260 -3.76 -21.69 -4.84
C PRO A 260 -2.73 -21.20 -3.81
N ALA A 261 -2.66 -21.88 -2.67
CA ALA A 261 -1.70 -21.56 -1.60
C ALA A 261 -0.23 -21.62 -2.07
N GLU A 262 0.07 -22.49 -3.05
CA GLU A 262 1.40 -22.57 -3.67
C GLU A 262 1.76 -21.28 -4.41
N ALA A 263 0.82 -20.72 -5.19
CA ALA A 263 1.01 -19.47 -5.90
C ALA A 263 1.24 -18.31 -4.92
N ILE A 264 0.42 -18.22 -3.87
CA ILE A 264 0.56 -17.22 -2.81
C ILE A 264 1.95 -17.32 -2.16
N ARG A 265 2.34 -18.51 -1.72
CA ARG A 265 3.66 -18.73 -1.09
C ARG A 265 4.82 -18.41 -2.04
N ARG A 266 4.74 -18.80 -3.31
CA ARG A 266 5.79 -18.53 -4.29
C ARG A 266 6.01 -17.05 -4.48
N ILE A 267 4.95 -16.28 -4.75
CA ILE A 267 5.01 -14.82 -4.92
C ILE A 267 5.49 -14.12 -3.65
N SER A 268 4.92 -14.48 -2.50
CA SER A 268 5.30 -13.91 -1.19
C SER A 268 6.78 -14.12 -0.89
N THR A 269 7.27 -15.35 -1.06
CA THR A 269 8.66 -15.70 -0.77
C THR A 269 9.64 -14.94 -1.67
N GLU A 270 9.37 -14.86 -2.97
CA GLU A 270 10.28 -14.18 -3.89
C GLU A 270 10.26 -12.66 -3.68
N LEU A 271 9.11 -12.05 -3.49
CA LEU A 271 9.03 -10.62 -3.16
C LEU A 271 9.74 -10.29 -1.84
N ALA A 272 9.55 -11.11 -0.80
CA ALA A 272 10.23 -10.91 0.48
C ALA A 272 11.77 -10.99 0.36
N LYS A 273 12.30 -11.88 -0.48
CA LYS A 273 13.74 -11.94 -0.77
C LYS A 273 14.21 -10.68 -1.52
N ILE A 274 13.46 -10.26 -2.55
CA ILE A 274 13.81 -9.13 -3.39
C ILE A 274 13.88 -7.83 -2.57
N VAL A 275 12.86 -7.55 -1.75
CA VAL A 275 12.83 -6.28 -0.99
C VAL A 275 13.83 -6.24 0.17
N ARG A 276 14.33 -7.42 0.61
CA ARG A 276 15.41 -7.53 1.62
C ARG A 276 16.80 -7.41 1.01
N ASP A 277 16.92 -7.46 -0.32
CA ASP A 277 18.18 -7.19 -0.99
C ASP A 277 18.63 -5.75 -0.69
N PRO A 278 19.87 -5.50 -0.24
CA PRO A 278 20.34 -4.17 0.15
C PRO A 278 20.21 -3.14 -0.97
N GLU A 279 20.56 -3.50 -2.21
CA GLU A 279 20.47 -2.62 -3.37
C GLU A 279 19.02 -2.17 -3.62
N ILE A 280 18.08 -3.11 -3.58
CA ILE A 280 16.65 -2.83 -3.75
C ILE A 280 16.16 -1.99 -2.59
N GLY A 281 16.53 -2.33 -1.35
CA GLY A 281 16.17 -1.56 -0.16
C GLY A 281 16.63 -0.10 -0.22
N GLU A 282 17.86 0.16 -0.68
CA GLU A 282 18.37 1.52 -0.89
C GLU A 282 17.55 2.28 -1.95
N ARG A 283 17.21 1.63 -3.05
CA ARG A 283 16.37 2.24 -4.11
C ARG A 283 14.96 2.60 -3.60
N PHE A 284 14.38 1.78 -2.74
CA PHE A 284 13.11 2.10 -2.07
C PHE A 284 13.24 3.34 -1.19
N ARG A 285 14.24 3.37 -0.30
CA ARG A 285 14.47 4.50 0.62
C ARG A 285 14.81 5.79 -0.10
N ALA A 286 15.52 5.72 -1.23
CA ALA A 286 15.84 6.89 -2.05
C ALA A 286 14.60 7.62 -2.58
N VAL A 287 13.46 6.93 -2.71
CA VAL A 287 12.18 7.50 -3.12
C VAL A 287 11.18 7.63 -1.95
N GLY A 288 11.66 7.51 -0.70
CA GLY A 288 10.84 7.71 0.50
C GLY A 288 9.89 6.56 0.82
N ILE A 289 10.24 5.35 0.44
CA ILE A 289 9.47 4.12 0.67
C ILE A 289 10.31 3.18 1.53
N GLU A 290 9.71 2.55 2.54
CA GLU A 290 10.37 1.55 3.36
C GLU A 290 10.07 0.14 2.83
N PRO A 291 11.10 -0.69 2.53
CA PRO A 291 10.90 -2.07 2.12
C PRO A 291 10.43 -2.93 3.30
N VAL A 292 9.42 -3.80 3.10
CA VAL A 292 8.83 -4.63 4.17
C VAL A 292 9.06 -6.12 3.94
N GLY A 293 8.49 -6.72 2.89
CA GLY A 293 8.61 -8.14 2.59
C GLY A 293 8.00 -9.03 3.67
N SER A 294 6.71 -8.87 3.97
CA SER A 294 6.01 -9.65 4.99
C SER A 294 5.60 -11.04 4.49
N THR A 295 5.18 -11.93 5.42
CA THR A 295 4.39 -13.11 5.09
C THR A 295 2.92 -12.72 4.83
N PRO A 296 2.09 -13.62 4.25
CA PRO A 296 0.65 -13.38 4.10
C PRO A 296 -0.03 -13.05 5.44
N GLU A 297 0.29 -13.81 6.50
CA GLU A 297 -0.24 -13.58 7.85
C GLU A 297 0.27 -12.25 8.44
N GLY A 298 1.50 -11.86 8.09
CA GLY A 298 2.08 -10.56 8.46
C GLY A 298 1.30 -9.41 7.82
N GLN A 299 0.97 -9.52 6.54
CA GLN A 299 0.15 -8.55 5.84
C GLN A 299 -1.25 -8.42 6.46
N GLN A 300 -1.89 -9.55 6.77
CA GLN A 300 -3.21 -9.55 7.42
C GLN A 300 -3.16 -8.83 8.78
N ARG A 301 -2.17 -9.17 9.63
CA ARG A 301 -2.04 -8.51 10.95
C ARG A 301 -1.82 -7.01 10.82
N THR A 302 -1.00 -6.56 9.87
CA THR A 302 -0.78 -5.12 9.61
C THR A 302 -2.07 -4.45 9.18
N TYR A 303 -2.80 -5.06 8.25
CA TYR A 303 -4.10 -4.57 7.79
C TYR A 303 -5.12 -4.46 8.92
N ASP A 304 -5.24 -5.49 9.76
CA ASP A 304 -6.19 -5.50 10.88
C ASP A 304 -5.86 -4.40 11.93
N ALA A 305 -4.56 -4.18 12.18
CA ALA A 305 -4.11 -3.11 13.08
C ALA A 305 -4.41 -1.72 12.50
N GLU A 306 -4.13 -1.53 11.21
CA GLU A 306 -4.41 -0.30 10.49
C GLU A 306 -5.92 0.00 10.47
N MET A 307 -6.75 -1.01 10.21
CA MET A 307 -8.21 -0.84 10.20
C MET A 307 -8.80 -0.46 11.55
N LYS A 308 -8.22 -0.91 12.67
CA LYS A 308 -8.64 -0.47 14.01
C LYS A 308 -8.46 1.03 14.19
N LEU A 309 -7.31 1.58 13.75
CA LEU A 309 -7.03 3.01 13.81
C LEU A 309 -8.03 3.79 12.93
N TRP A 310 -8.26 3.33 11.70
CA TRP A 310 -9.20 4.00 10.80
C TRP A 310 -10.63 3.97 11.29
N MET A 311 -11.09 2.86 11.87
CA MET A 311 -12.43 2.78 12.49
C MET A 311 -12.57 3.74 13.67
N GLU A 312 -11.54 3.89 14.50
CA GLU A 312 -11.52 4.91 15.57
C GLU A 312 -11.62 6.30 14.98
N ALA A 313 -10.80 6.62 13.98
CA ALA A 313 -10.78 7.92 13.32
C ALA A 313 -12.14 8.31 12.72
N VAL A 314 -12.80 7.37 12.05
CA VAL A 314 -14.15 7.56 11.50
C VAL A 314 -15.16 7.83 12.62
N ARG A 315 -15.10 7.04 13.71
CA ARG A 315 -16.03 7.18 14.84
C ARG A 315 -15.96 8.57 15.48
N ILE A 316 -14.75 9.15 15.64
CA ILE A 316 -14.60 10.48 16.28
C ILE A 316 -14.82 11.65 15.32
N SER A 317 -14.63 11.44 14.01
CA SER A 317 -14.74 12.51 13.00
C SER A 317 -16.14 12.67 12.43
N ASN A 318 -17.04 11.71 12.64
CA ASN A 318 -18.31 11.59 11.90
C ASN A 318 -18.11 11.56 10.38
N PHE A 319 -16.94 11.08 9.92
CA PHE A 319 -16.60 10.98 8.52
C PHE A 319 -17.63 10.11 7.79
N LYS A 320 -18.06 10.58 6.62
CA LYS A 320 -18.93 9.84 5.69
C LYS A 320 -18.13 9.63 4.41
N PRO A 321 -17.93 8.37 3.96
CA PRO A 321 -17.17 8.03 2.76
C PRO A 321 -17.85 8.50 1.48
#